data_a56a12a64ee58c9e332c1b64cadfd639
#
_entry.id   a56a12a64ee58c9e332c1b64cadfd639
#
_cell.length_a   1.000
_cell.length_b   1.000
_cell.length_c   1.000
_cell.angle_alpha   90.00
_cell.angle_beta   90.00
_cell.angle_gamma   90.00
#
_symmetry.space_group_name_H-M   'P 1'
#
loop_
_entity.id
_entity.type
_entity.pdbx_description
1 polymer ?
#
loop_
_entity_poly.entity_id
_entity_poly.type
_entity_poly.pdbx_seq_one_letter_code
_entity_poly.pdbx_strand_id
1 'polypeptide(L)'
;MERALEPEAMDSPEEAEAYDSMDHSGPNEAFVERLLALGAHGRVLDIGTGPGHIPLLLAARIGDATIIGIDMARHMLRHAERHRAASPHRGRISYQLGDAKALEFERGSFDTVCSNTILHHIADPRPFLREAHRVLRPGGALLIRDLYRPPSPERALELVEEHAGEATPEQQELFRASLHAAFTPEELRALAEEAGISGHEVVIDSDRHMSLQMPARREAGQR
;
A
#
# COMPACT_ATOMS: atom_id res chain seq x y z
N MET A 1 8.94 -5.17 20.92
CA MET A 1 9.26 -6.59 20.55
C MET A 1 10.16 -6.63 19.33
N GLU A 2 10.93 -7.71 19.10
CA GLU A 2 11.77 -7.84 17.90
C GLU A 2 10.92 -8.09 16.64
N ARG A 3 11.39 -7.60 15.48
CA ARG A 3 10.75 -7.84 14.19
C ARG A 3 10.99 -9.29 13.74
N ALA A 4 9.93 -9.97 13.33
CA ALA A 4 10.02 -11.31 12.74
C ALA A 4 9.55 -11.22 11.28
N LEU A 5 10.38 -11.67 10.34
CA LEU A 5 10.06 -11.63 8.91
C LEU A 5 9.03 -12.70 8.56
N GLU A 6 8.18 -12.37 7.60
CA GLU A 6 7.27 -13.31 6.95
C GLU A 6 7.56 -13.42 5.44
N PRO A 7 6.96 -14.38 4.71
CA PRO A 7 7.19 -14.51 3.27
C PRO A 7 6.87 -13.22 2.51
N GLU A 8 7.73 -12.87 1.53
CA GLU A 8 7.61 -11.62 0.77
C GLU A 8 6.42 -11.61 -0.22
N ALA A 9 5.96 -12.77 -0.65
CA ALA A 9 4.85 -12.87 -1.61
C ALA A 9 3.88 -13.99 -1.23
N MET A 10 2.60 -13.69 -1.42
CA MET A 10 1.48 -14.64 -1.40
C MET A 10 1.08 -14.92 -2.85
N ASP A 11 1.70 -15.91 -3.49
CA ASP A 11 1.49 -16.18 -4.92
C ASP A 11 0.99 -17.61 -5.22
N SER A 12 0.26 -18.23 -4.29
CA SER A 12 -0.56 -19.40 -4.61
C SER A 12 -1.97 -18.99 -5.04
N PRO A 13 -2.67 -19.80 -5.85
CA PRO A 13 -4.07 -19.56 -6.20
C PRO A 13 -4.96 -19.49 -4.96
N GLU A 14 -4.70 -20.35 -3.98
CA GLU A 14 -5.48 -20.49 -2.74
C GLU A 14 -5.33 -19.24 -1.86
N GLU A 15 -4.12 -18.74 -1.69
CA GLU A 15 -3.85 -17.50 -0.94
C GLU A 15 -4.49 -16.29 -1.59
N ALA A 16 -4.39 -16.17 -2.92
CA ALA A 16 -4.98 -15.07 -3.67
C ALA A 16 -6.52 -15.08 -3.59
N GLU A 17 -7.16 -16.24 -3.70
CA GLU A 17 -8.61 -16.38 -3.55
C GLU A 17 -9.05 -16.07 -2.12
N ALA A 18 -8.33 -16.58 -1.11
CA ALA A 18 -8.61 -16.33 0.30
C ALA A 18 -8.53 -14.83 0.61
N TYR A 19 -7.47 -14.16 0.14
CA TYR A 19 -7.29 -12.72 0.32
C TYR A 19 -8.38 -11.90 -0.40
N ASP A 20 -8.69 -12.23 -1.65
CA ASP A 20 -9.72 -11.52 -2.43
C ASP A 20 -11.12 -11.66 -1.84
N SER A 21 -11.40 -12.76 -1.13
CA SER A 21 -12.69 -13.02 -0.48
C SER A 21 -12.90 -12.28 0.84
N MET A 22 -11.83 -11.70 1.42
CA MET A 22 -11.94 -10.93 2.66
C MET A 22 -12.56 -9.55 2.42
N ASP A 23 -13.32 -9.05 3.39
CA ASP A 23 -13.84 -7.68 3.35
C ASP A 23 -12.75 -6.67 3.76
N HIS A 24 -12.14 -6.05 2.76
CA HIS A 24 -11.20 -4.95 2.92
C HIS A 24 -11.83 -3.56 2.69
N SER A 25 -13.14 -3.45 2.55
CA SER A 25 -13.82 -2.22 2.11
C SER A 25 -13.52 -1.04 3.03
N GLY A 26 -13.71 -1.17 4.32
CA GLY A 26 -13.46 -0.10 5.28
C GLY A 26 -12.01 0.40 5.30
N PRO A 27 -11.00 -0.46 5.46
CA PRO A 27 -9.59 -0.07 5.38
C PRO A 27 -9.19 0.56 4.03
N ASN A 28 -9.71 0.05 2.91
CA ASN A 28 -9.42 0.56 1.58
C ASN A 28 -10.06 1.94 1.33
N GLU A 29 -11.30 2.15 1.77
CA GLU A 29 -11.96 3.46 1.73
C GLU A 29 -11.17 4.48 2.54
N ALA A 30 -10.78 4.17 3.77
CA ALA A 30 -9.98 5.06 4.61
C ALA A 30 -8.63 5.41 3.99
N PHE A 31 -7.97 4.45 3.32
CA PHE A 31 -6.74 4.67 2.58
C PHE A 31 -6.94 5.64 1.42
N VAL A 32 -7.96 5.42 0.60
CA VAL A 32 -8.28 6.27 -0.56
C VAL A 32 -8.66 7.67 -0.10
N GLU A 33 -9.48 7.83 0.93
CA GLU A 33 -9.82 9.13 1.52
C GLU A 33 -8.55 9.89 1.97
N ARG A 34 -7.63 9.19 2.62
CA ARG A 34 -6.36 9.81 3.03
C ARG A 34 -5.54 10.24 1.83
N LEU A 35 -5.43 9.40 0.81
CA LEU A 35 -4.68 9.70 -0.40
C LEU A 35 -5.28 10.91 -1.16
N LEU A 36 -6.61 11.00 -1.22
CA LEU A 36 -7.32 12.17 -1.78
C LEU A 36 -7.05 13.44 -0.97
N ALA A 37 -7.05 13.35 0.37
CA ALA A 37 -6.71 14.48 1.24
C ALA A 37 -5.28 14.98 1.06
N LEU A 38 -4.35 14.12 0.65
CA LEU A 38 -2.99 14.47 0.26
C LEU A 38 -2.89 15.10 -1.14
N GLY A 39 -4.01 15.20 -1.87
CA GLY A 39 -4.07 15.81 -3.19
C GLY A 39 -3.74 14.87 -4.33
N ALA A 40 -4.08 13.59 -4.22
CA ALA A 40 -3.91 12.61 -5.29
C ALA A 40 -4.60 13.04 -6.59
N HIS A 41 -3.89 12.93 -7.71
CA HIS A 41 -4.36 13.31 -9.04
C HIS A 41 -3.54 12.66 -10.14
N GLY A 42 -3.99 12.83 -11.39
CA GLY A 42 -3.21 12.57 -12.61
C GLY A 42 -2.85 11.10 -12.81
N ARG A 43 -1.58 10.84 -13.09
CA ARG A 43 -1.07 9.48 -13.30
C ARG A 43 -0.68 8.86 -11.95
N VAL A 44 -1.38 7.81 -11.57
CA VAL A 44 -1.26 7.13 -10.26
C VAL A 44 -0.56 5.79 -10.42
N LEU A 45 0.39 5.51 -9.54
CA LEU A 45 0.99 4.18 -9.36
C LEU A 45 0.56 3.60 -8.01
N ASP A 46 -0.04 2.42 -8.04
CA ASP A 46 -0.35 1.61 -6.85
C ASP A 46 0.62 0.42 -6.79
N ILE A 47 1.50 0.40 -5.78
CA ILE A 47 2.58 -0.58 -5.63
C ILE A 47 2.13 -1.67 -4.65
N GLY A 48 2.15 -2.94 -5.09
CA GLY A 48 1.56 -4.06 -4.36
C GLY A 48 0.04 -4.01 -4.42
N THR A 49 -0.48 -3.89 -5.65
CA THR A 49 -1.91 -3.63 -5.89
C THR A 49 -2.83 -4.79 -5.48
N GLY A 50 -2.27 -6.00 -5.27
CA GLY A 50 -3.04 -7.19 -4.94
C GLY A 50 -4.18 -7.45 -5.94
N PRO A 51 -5.40 -7.74 -5.46
CA PRO A 51 -6.57 -7.97 -6.31
C PRO A 51 -7.16 -6.68 -6.92
N GLY A 52 -6.49 -5.52 -6.79
CA GLY A 52 -6.81 -4.30 -7.52
C GLY A 52 -7.95 -3.45 -6.95
N HIS A 53 -8.31 -3.62 -5.69
CA HIS A 53 -9.40 -2.85 -5.06
C HIS A 53 -9.10 -1.36 -4.96
N ILE A 54 -7.88 -0.97 -4.59
CA ILE A 54 -7.45 0.44 -4.49
C ILE A 54 -7.54 1.16 -5.85
N PRO A 55 -7.00 0.63 -6.97
CA PRO A 55 -7.18 1.21 -8.29
C PRO A 55 -8.62 1.44 -8.72
N LEU A 56 -9.52 0.51 -8.38
CA LEU A 56 -10.95 0.66 -8.69
C LEU A 56 -11.59 1.83 -7.94
N LEU A 57 -11.31 1.94 -6.63
CA LEU A 57 -11.79 3.04 -5.80
C LEU A 57 -11.22 4.39 -6.28
N LEU A 58 -9.92 4.46 -6.58
CA LEU A 58 -9.28 5.67 -7.10
C LEU A 58 -9.88 6.09 -8.44
N ALA A 59 -10.12 5.14 -9.37
CA ALA A 59 -10.73 5.44 -10.65
C ALA A 59 -12.18 5.94 -10.52
N ALA A 60 -12.90 5.51 -9.51
CA ALA A 60 -14.25 6.02 -9.22
C ALA A 60 -14.24 7.43 -8.63
N ARG A 61 -13.18 7.79 -7.88
CA ARG A 61 -13.10 9.05 -7.12
C ARG A 61 -12.36 10.17 -7.86
N ILE A 62 -11.40 9.84 -8.75
CA ILE A 62 -10.61 10.80 -9.52
C ILE A 62 -10.95 10.63 -11.02
N GLY A 63 -11.80 11.52 -11.53
CA GLY A 63 -12.45 11.35 -12.84
C GLY A 63 -11.52 11.30 -14.05
N ASP A 64 -10.35 11.94 -13.97
CA ASP A 64 -9.34 12.05 -15.03
C ASP A 64 -8.05 11.24 -14.75
N ALA A 65 -7.97 10.54 -13.60
CA ALA A 65 -6.79 9.74 -13.28
C ALA A 65 -6.62 8.54 -14.20
N THR A 66 -5.37 8.26 -14.56
CA THR A 66 -4.94 6.96 -15.12
C THR A 66 -4.15 6.20 -14.08
N ILE A 67 -4.50 4.95 -13.85
CA ILE A 67 -3.98 4.19 -12.71
C ILE A 67 -3.26 2.95 -13.22
N ILE A 68 -2.05 2.75 -12.74
CA ILE A 68 -1.26 1.56 -12.97
C ILE A 68 -1.08 0.88 -11.63
N GLY A 69 -1.54 -0.37 -11.51
CA GLY A 69 -1.24 -1.22 -10.37
C GLY A 69 -0.12 -2.20 -10.74
N ILE A 70 0.84 -2.37 -9.85
CA ILE A 70 1.86 -3.41 -9.99
C ILE A 70 1.80 -4.38 -8.83
N ASP A 71 2.09 -5.63 -9.09
CA ASP A 71 2.26 -6.67 -8.08
C ASP A 71 3.26 -7.73 -8.57
N MET A 72 3.94 -8.40 -7.65
CA MET A 72 4.81 -9.52 -7.99
C MET A 72 4.05 -10.85 -8.04
N ALA A 73 2.86 -10.93 -7.45
CA ALA A 73 2.01 -12.11 -7.39
C ALA A 73 1.08 -12.18 -8.61
N ARG A 74 1.36 -13.14 -9.51
CA ARG A 74 0.57 -13.34 -10.76
C ARG A 74 -0.88 -13.71 -10.47
N HIS A 75 -1.13 -14.46 -9.40
CA HIS A 75 -2.49 -14.87 -9.03
C HIS A 75 -3.31 -13.68 -8.54
N MET A 76 -2.73 -12.77 -7.77
CA MET A 76 -3.36 -11.50 -7.39
C MET A 76 -3.75 -10.68 -8.64
N LEU A 77 -2.84 -10.53 -9.60
CA LEU A 77 -3.13 -9.78 -10.82
C LEU A 77 -4.24 -10.39 -11.69
N ARG A 78 -4.47 -11.71 -11.62
CA ARG A 78 -5.63 -12.33 -12.29
C ARG A 78 -6.96 -11.88 -11.67
N HIS A 79 -7.01 -11.72 -10.35
CA HIS A 79 -8.18 -11.15 -9.66
C HIS A 79 -8.34 -9.68 -10.03
N ALA A 80 -7.27 -8.91 -10.00
CA ALA A 80 -7.27 -7.50 -10.38
C ALA A 80 -7.83 -7.30 -11.82
N GLU A 81 -7.41 -8.12 -12.78
CA GLU A 81 -7.93 -8.06 -14.16
C GLU A 81 -9.41 -8.45 -14.26
N ARG A 82 -9.87 -9.43 -13.48
CA ARG A 82 -11.31 -9.78 -13.41
C ARG A 82 -12.13 -8.60 -12.88
N HIS A 83 -11.70 -7.98 -11.80
CA HIS A 83 -12.37 -6.82 -11.21
C HIS A 83 -12.34 -5.62 -12.16
N ARG A 84 -11.20 -5.35 -12.80
CA ARG A 84 -11.08 -4.30 -13.80
C ARG A 84 -12.06 -4.50 -14.97
N ALA A 85 -12.14 -5.72 -15.50
CA ALA A 85 -13.00 -6.04 -16.65
C ALA A 85 -14.48 -5.76 -16.34
N ALA A 86 -14.92 -5.96 -15.10
CA ALA A 86 -16.28 -5.68 -14.64
C ALA A 86 -16.52 -4.19 -14.32
N SER A 87 -15.46 -3.37 -14.22
CA SER A 87 -15.56 -1.97 -13.82
C SER A 87 -15.97 -1.05 -15.00
N PRO A 88 -16.84 -0.04 -14.76
CA PRO A 88 -17.10 1.01 -15.74
C PRO A 88 -15.84 1.87 -16.01
N HIS A 89 -14.84 1.84 -15.14
CA HIS A 89 -13.61 2.61 -15.24
C HIS A 89 -12.45 1.84 -15.88
N ARG A 90 -12.68 0.61 -16.42
CA ARG A 90 -11.64 -0.28 -16.95
C ARG A 90 -10.66 0.35 -17.94
N GLY A 91 -11.08 1.36 -18.68
CA GLY A 91 -10.23 2.06 -19.67
C GLY A 91 -9.15 2.96 -19.06
N ARG A 92 -9.22 3.23 -17.76
CA ARG A 92 -8.27 4.08 -17.03
C ARG A 92 -7.38 3.30 -16.06
N ILE A 93 -7.53 1.99 -15.99
CA ILE A 93 -6.80 1.10 -15.08
C ILE A 93 -6.02 0.09 -15.90
N SER A 94 -4.79 -0.17 -15.53
CA SER A 94 -3.97 -1.26 -16.06
C SER A 94 -3.16 -1.91 -14.95
N TYR A 95 -2.82 -3.18 -15.14
CA TYR A 95 -1.99 -3.93 -14.18
C TYR A 95 -0.75 -4.49 -14.85
N GLN A 96 0.35 -4.56 -14.11
CA GLN A 96 1.63 -5.07 -14.59
C GLN A 96 2.29 -5.93 -13.51
N LEU A 97 2.90 -7.03 -13.95
CA LEU A 97 3.79 -7.78 -13.08
C LEU A 97 5.05 -6.95 -12.84
N GLY A 98 5.47 -6.79 -11.59
CA GLY A 98 6.64 -5.99 -11.27
C GLY A 98 7.12 -6.18 -9.84
N ASP A 99 8.41 -5.94 -9.63
CA ASP A 99 9.02 -5.90 -8.30
C ASP A 99 9.02 -4.45 -7.80
N ALA A 100 8.43 -4.23 -6.64
CA ALA A 100 8.40 -2.92 -5.96
C ALA A 100 9.81 -2.34 -5.71
N LYS A 101 10.82 -3.19 -5.63
CA LYS A 101 12.22 -2.83 -5.37
C LYS A 101 13.01 -2.45 -6.63
N ALA A 102 12.43 -2.66 -7.84
CA ALA A 102 13.06 -2.40 -9.13
C ALA A 102 12.00 -2.03 -10.18
N LEU A 103 11.45 -0.83 -10.07
CA LEU A 103 10.36 -0.35 -10.92
C LEU A 103 10.85 0.00 -12.34
N GLU A 104 10.20 -0.59 -13.35
CA GLU A 104 10.49 -0.34 -14.77
C GLU A 104 9.84 0.95 -15.32
N PHE A 105 9.83 2.01 -14.50
CA PHE A 105 9.29 3.32 -14.88
C PHE A 105 10.36 4.40 -14.83
N GLU A 106 10.20 5.44 -15.64
CA GLU A 106 11.10 6.59 -15.63
C GLU A 106 10.95 7.40 -14.33
N ARG A 107 12.03 8.11 -13.96
CA ARG A 107 12.01 9.05 -12.83
C ARG A 107 10.92 10.10 -13.03
N GLY A 108 10.14 10.36 -11.99
CA GLY A 108 9.14 11.45 -11.99
C GLY A 108 7.99 11.22 -12.97
N SER A 109 7.67 9.95 -13.27
CA SER A 109 6.62 9.61 -14.24
C SER A 109 5.21 9.55 -13.65
N PHE A 110 5.06 9.68 -12.34
CA PHE A 110 3.75 9.63 -11.67
C PHE A 110 3.49 10.88 -10.84
N ASP A 111 2.27 11.38 -10.90
CA ASP A 111 1.78 12.50 -10.09
C ASP A 111 1.44 12.06 -8.68
N THR A 112 1.04 10.78 -8.55
CA THR A 112 0.69 10.14 -7.28
C THR A 112 1.31 8.75 -7.22
N VAL A 113 1.92 8.40 -6.10
CA VAL A 113 2.41 7.04 -5.80
C VAL A 113 1.81 6.59 -4.49
N CYS A 114 1.27 5.39 -4.47
CA CYS A 114 0.71 4.81 -3.25
C CYS A 114 1.06 3.33 -3.10
N SER A 115 0.98 2.87 -1.86
CA SER A 115 1.12 1.46 -1.49
C SER A 115 0.39 1.22 -0.17
N ASN A 116 -0.33 0.12 -0.09
CA ASN A 116 -1.09 -0.24 1.10
C ASN A 116 -0.77 -1.66 1.54
N THR A 117 -0.21 -1.80 2.73
CA THR A 117 -0.05 -3.08 3.44
C THR A 117 0.86 -4.11 2.73
N ILE A 118 2.02 -3.64 2.22
CA ILE A 118 3.05 -4.55 1.66
C ILE A 118 4.43 -4.37 2.30
N LEU A 119 4.66 -3.25 3.00
CA LEU A 119 5.99 -2.88 3.49
C LEU A 119 6.53 -3.90 4.50
N HIS A 120 5.65 -4.47 5.33
CA HIS A 120 6.03 -5.45 6.35
C HIS A 120 6.53 -6.78 5.75
N HIS A 121 6.10 -7.15 4.53
CA HIS A 121 6.61 -8.31 3.80
C HIS A 121 8.04 -8.11 3.28
N ILE A 122 8.49 -6.87 3.12
CA ILE A 122 9.79 -6.56 2.51
C ILE A 122 10.87 -6.59 3.59
N ALA A 123 11.84 -7.51 3.45
CA ALA A 123 12.92 -7.68 4.42
C ALA A 123 13.79 -6.41 4.54
N ASP A 124 14.24 -5.87 3.39
CA ASP A 124 14.91 -4.56 3.29
C ASP A 124 14.06 -3.61 2.44
N PRO A 125 13.33 -2.67 3.06
CA PRO A 125 12.42 -1.78 2.34
C PRO A 125 13.12 -0.58 1.69
N ARG A 126 14.41 -0.37 1.90
CA ARG A 126 15.14 0.79 1.35
C ARG A 126 15.11 0.86 -0.18
N PRO A 127 15.29 -0.23 -0.94
CA PRO A 127 15.11 -0.19 -2.39
C PRO A 127 13.69 0.20 -2.81
N PHE A 128 12.66 -0.37 -2.15
CA PHE A 128 11.26 -0.03 -2.40
C PHE A 128 10.98 1.46 -2.15
N LEU A 129 11.39 1.99 -1.01
CA LEU A 129 11.19 3.40 -0.68
C LEU A 129 11.91 4.33 -1.67
N ARG A 130 13.15 3.98 -2.07
CA ARG A 130 13.89 4.73 -3.11
C ARG A 130 13.18 4.71 -4.45
N GLU A 131 12.66 3.56 -4.88
CA GLU A 131 11.95 3.42 -6.15
C GLU A 131 10.62 4.16 -6.15
N ALA A 132 9.80 4.03 -5.08
CA ALA A 132 8.56 4.78 -4.93
C ALA A 132 8.80 6.30 -5.03
N HIS A 133 9.83 6.80 -4.34
CA HIS A 133 10.21 8.22 -4.42
C HIS A 133 10.83 8.61 -5.77
N ARG A 134 11.60 7.72 -6.40
CA ARG A 134 12.23 7.98 -7.71
C ARG A 134 11.20 8.19 -8.81
N VAL A 135 10.15 7.38 -8.84
CA VAL A 135 9.11 7.45 -9.87
C VAL A 135 8.08 8.53 -9.60
N LEU A 136 7.99 9.03 -8.37
CA LEU A 136 7.15 10.17 -8.01
C LEU A 136 7.71 11.46 -8.61
N ARG A 137 6.83 12.24 -9.23
CA ARG A 137 7.15 13.60 -9.72
C ARG A 137 7.46 14.53 -8.55
N PRO A 138 8.44 15.44 -8.68
CA PRO A 138 8.66 16.48 -7.68
C PRO A 138 7.37 17.23 -7.37
N GLY A 139 6.98 17.26 -6.10
CA GLY A 139 5.71 17.85 -5.67
C GLY A 139 4.47 16.96 -5.84
N GLY A 140 4.60 15.72 -6.25
CA GLY A 140 3.52 14.74 -6.30
C GLY A 140 3.09 14.23 -4.91
N ALA A 141 1.94 13.53 -4.84
CA ALA A 141 1.45 12.91 -3.61
C ALA A 141 2.05 11.54 -3.38
N LEU A 142 2.47 11.24 -2.16
CA LEU A 142 2.92 9.91 -1.72
C LEU A 142 2.12 9.46 -0.51
N LEU A 143 1.65 8.21 -0.54
CA LEU A 143 1.09 7.52 0.62
C LEU A 143 1.55 6.07 0.64
N ILE A 144 2.40 5.71 1.59
CA ILE A 144 2.76 4.33 1.89
C ILE A 144 2.21 4.02 3.28
N ARG A 145 1.12 3.26 3.34
CA ARG A 145 0.47 2.85 4.58
C ARG A 145 0.75 1.39 4.86
N ASP A 146 1.00 1.09 6.13
CA ASP A 146 1.19 -0.28 6.58
C ASP A 146 0.75 -0.46 8.04
N LEU A 147 0.73 -1.70 8.49
CA LEU A 147 0.67 -2.02 9.90
C LEU A 147 1.90 -1.42 10.61
N TYR A 148 1.79 -1.14 11.89
CA TYR A 148 2.96 -0.88 12.72
C TYR A 148 3.08 -1.92 13.83
N ARG A 149 4.34 -2.27 14.14
CA ARG A 149 4.64 -3.26 15.16
C ARG A 149 4.24 -2.76 16.55
N PRO A 150 3.33 -3.49 17.24
CA PRO A 150 2.93 -3.12 18.61
C PRO A 150 4.11 -3.26 19.59
N PRO A 151 4.05 -2.58 20.74
CA PRO A 151 5.15 -2.55 21.71
C PRO A 151 5.41 -3.90 22.37
N SER A 152 4.40 -4.76 22.45
CA SER A 152 4.52 -6.06 23.11
C SER A 152 3.69 -7.15 22.43
N PRO A 153 4.02 -8.44 22.65
CA PRO A 153 3.22 -9.56 22.14
C PRO A 153 1.78 -9.55 22.67
N GLU A 154 1.56 -9.10 23.90
CA GLU A 154 0.23 -9.02 24.52
C GLU A 154 -0.63 -8.01 23.73
N ARG A 155 -0.07 -6.84 23.37
CA ARG A 155 -0.81 -5.87 22.54
C ARG A 155 -1.09 -6.42 21.14
N ALA A 156 -0.20 -7.24 20.57
CA ALA A 156 -0.46 -7.91 19.30
C ALA A 156 -1.67 -8.86 19.41
N LEU A 157 -1.76 -9.63 20.50
CA LEU A 157 -2.92 -10.52 20.74
C LEU A 157 -4.22 -9.74 20.92
N GLU A 158 -4.20 -8.62 21.65
CA GLU A 158 -5.36 -7.74 21.80
C GLU A 158 -5.85 -7.23 20.45
N LEU A 159 -4.94 -6.77 19.58
CA LEU A 159 -5.27 -6.29 18.24
C LEU A 159 -5.87 -7.41 17.36
N VAL A 160 -5.36 -8.64 17.47
CA VAL A 160 -5.95 -9.78 16.76
C VAL A 160 -7.36 -10.05 17.25
N GLU A 161 -7.61 -10.05 18.57
CA GLU A 161 -8.96 -10.23 19.12
C GLU A 161 -9.91 -9.10 18.70
N GLU A 162 -9.44 -7.82 18.75
CA GLU A 162 -10.24 -6.64 18.40
C GLU A 162 -10.64 -6.62 16.90
N HIS A 163 -9.75 -7.07 16.00
CA HIS A 163 -9.91 -6.88 14.55
C HIS A 163 -10.07 -8.15 13.74
N ALA A 164 -9.79 -9.30 14.31
CA ALA A 164 -9.89 -10.60 13.67
C ALA A 164 -10.50 -11.68 14.59
N GLY A 165 -11.16 -11.29 15.68
CA GLY A 165 -11.70 -12.23 16.67
C GLY A 165 -12.71 -13.21 16.09
N GLU A 166 -13.45 -12.83 15.04
CA GLU A 166 -14.40 -13.68 14.33
C GLU A 166 -13.80 -14.43 13.12
N ALA A 167 -12.50 -14.18 12.80
CA ALA A 167 -11.80 -14.84 11.70
C ALA A 167 -11.37 -16.26 12.07
N THR A 168 -10.96 -17.05 11.06
CA THR A 168 -10.43 -18.38 11.32
C THR A 168 -9.11 -18.33 12.08
N PRO A 169 -8.73 -19.39 12.81
CA PRO A 169 -7.44 -19.44 13.52
C PRO A 169 -6.24 -19.16 12.59
N GLU A 170 -6.30 -19.63 11.34
CA GLU A 170 -5.26 -19.39 10.34
C GLU A 170 -5.17 -17.91 9.96
N GLN A 171 -6.30 -17.23 9.79
CA GLN A 171 -6.36 -15.79 9.49
C GLN A 171 -5.88 -14.94 10.67
N GLN A 172 -6.23 -15.33 11.91
CA GLN A 172 -5.74 -14.69 13.12
C GLN A 172 -4.21 -14.81 13.24
N GLU A 173 -3.67 -15.99 12.93
CA GLU A 173 -2.22 -16.22 12.97
C GLU A 173 -1.49 -15.42 11.89
N LEU A 174 -2.04 -15.34 10.66
CA LEU A 174 -1.50 -14.49 9.60
C LEU A 174 -1.48 -13.02 10.03
N PHE A 175 -2.57 -12.51 10.57
CA PHE A 175 -2.61 -11.12 11.05
C PHE A 175 -1.62 -10.88 12.19
N ARG A 176 -1.48 -11.82 13.12
CA ARG A 176 -0.48 -11.76 14.19
C ARG A 176 0.95 -11.74 13.63
N ALA A 177 1.24 -12.57 12.63
CA ALA A 177 2.55 -12.61 11.97
C ALA A 177 2.86 -11.27 11.29
N SER A 178 1.90 -10.68 10.56
CA SER A 178 2.06 -9.37 9.92
C SER A 178 2.32 -8.25 10.93
N LEU A 179 1.65 -8.27 12.11
CA LEU A 179 1.97 -7.33 13.20
C LEU A 179 3.40 -7.48 13.73
N HIS A 180 3.92 -8.73 13.78
CA HIS A 180 5.31 -8.99 14.18
C HIS A 180 6.32 -8.59 13.09
N ALA A 181 5.94 -8.70 11.81
CA ALA A 181 6.78 -8.34 10.67
C ALA A 181 6.82 -6.83 10.41
N ALA A 182 5.83 -6.10 10.90
CA ALA A 182 5.69 -4.65 10.70
C ALA A 182 6.86 -3.85 11.30
N PHE A 183 7.10 -2.68 10.75
CA PHE A 183 8.06 -1.70 11.29
C PHE A 183 7.42 -0.87 12.40
N THR A 184 8.23 -0.25 13.24
CA THR A 184 7.76 0.82 14.13
C THR A 184 7.73 2.17 13.40
N PRO A 185 6.99 3.17 13.91
CA PRO A 185 7.03 4.52 13.32
C PRO A 185 8.43 5.14 13.30
N GLU A 186 9.26 4.85 14.30
CA GLU A 186 10.65 5.32 14.37
C GLU A 186 11.52 4.65 13.29
N GLU A 187 11.38 3.34 13.12
CA GLU A 187 12.08 2.58 12.07
C GLU A 187 11.68 3.08 10.68
N LEU A 188 10.38 3.28 10.43
CA LEU A 188 9.90 3.78 9.14
C LEU A 188 10.44 5.19 8.84
N ARG A 189 10.51 6.06 9.85
CA ARG A 189 11.08 7.41 9.72
C ARG A 189 12.56 7.37 9.35
N ALA A 190 13.35 6.54 10.05
CA ALA A 190 14.77 6.36 9.75
C ALA A 190 15.00 5.79 8.34
N LEU A 191 14.21 4.78 7.94
CA LEU A 191 14.28 4.17 6.62
C LEU A 191 13.93 5.16 5.49
N ALA A 192 12.97 6.05 5.70
CA ALA A 192 12.61 7.10 4.75
C ALA A 192 13.75 8.13 4.58
N GLU A 193 14.41 8.51 5.68
CA GLU A 193 15.58 9.38 5.66
C GLU A 193 16.75 8.72 4.92
N GLU A 194 17.05 7.44 5.20
CA GLU A 194 18.08 6.65 4.49
C GLU A 194 17.77 6.47 3.00
N ALA A 195 16.49 6.41 2.63
CA ALA A 195 16.05 6.37 1.25
C ALA A 195 16.12 7.73 0.53
N GLY A 196 16.42 8.82 1.26
CA GLY A 196 16.51 10.17 0.71
C GLY A 196 15.17 10.86 0.48
N ILE A 197 14.10 10.39 1.14
CA ILE A 197 12.77 10.99 1.05
C ILE A 197 12.72 12.19 1.98
N SER A 198 12.80 13.39 1.45
CA SER A 198 12.75 14.63 2.23
C SER A 198 11.34 15.23 2.26
N GLY A 199 10.97 15.86 3.37
CA GLY A 199 9.66 16.50 3.53
C GLY A 199 8.51 15.52 3.71
N HIS A 200 8.80 14.31 4.15
CA HIS A 200 7.82 13.30 4.54
C HIS A 200 7.35 13.50 5.99
N GLU A 201 6.19 12.96 6.28
CA GLU A 201 5.68 12.76 7.64
C GLU A 201 5.37 11.29 7.86
N VAL A 202 5.65 10.76 9.05
CA VAL A 202 5.14 9.46 9.50
C VAL A 202 4.03 9.71 10.49
N VAL A 203 2.83 9.27 10.12
CA VAL A 203 1.59 9.49 10.87
C VAL A 203 1.03 8.15 11.35
N ILE A 204 0.51 8.10 12.58
CA ILE A 204 -0.27 6.97 13.06
C ILE A 204 -1.72 7.20 12.64
N ASP A 205 -2.22 6.33 11.74
CA ASP A 205 -3.55 6.46 11.15
C ASP A 205 -4.65 5.81 12.00
N SER A 206 -4.29 4.76 12.74
CA SER A 206 -5.20 4.02 13.62
C SER A 206 -4.42 3.32 14.74
N ASP A 207 -5.08 2.47 15.48
CA ASP A 207 -4.51 1.62 16.54
C ASP A 207 -3.51 0.57 16.04
N ARG A 208 -3.45 0.35 14.71
CA ARG A 208 -2.60 -0.66 14.06
C ARG A 208 -1.97 -0.21 12.75
N HIS A 209 -2.36 0.95 12.19
CA HIS A 209 -1.80 1.44 10.93
C HIS A 209 -1.01 2.73 11.13
N MET A 210 0.07 2.84 10.38
CA MET A 210 0.85 4.06 10.19
C MET A 210 1.05 4.31 8.70
N SER A 211 1.39 5.55 8.34
CA SER A 211 1.73 5.89 6.96
C SER A 211 2.90 6.85 6.86
N LEU A 212 3.69 6.66 5.82
CA LEU A 212 4.65 7.62 5.30
C LEU A 212 3.94 8.47 4.25
N GLN A 213 3.93 9.79 4.43
CA GLN A 213 3.09 10.69 3.64
C GLN A 213 3.88 11.88 3.10
N MET A 214 3.53 12.28 1.88
CA MET A 214 3.93 13.56 1.28
C MET A 214 2.72 14.14 0.55
N PRO A 215 2.20 15.31 0.94
CA PRO A 215 1.11 15.95 0.22
C PRO A 215 1.59 16.51 -1.12
N ALA A 216 0.71 16.48 -2.11
CA ALA A 216 0.97 17.17 -3.37
C ALA A 216 1.16 18.67 -3.12
N ARG A 217 2.20 19.24 -3.71
CA ARG A 217 2.41 20.69 -3.69
C ARG A 217 1.62 21.29 -4.87
N ARG A 218 0.63 22.11 -4.57
CA ARG A 218 -0.04 22.89 -5.60
C ARG A 218 0.99 23.84 -6.25
N GLU A 219 1.18 23.73 -7.55
CA GLU A 219 1.93 24.76 -8.27
C GLU A 219 1.23 26.11 -8.06
N ALA A 220 1.99 27.11 -7.61
CA ALA A 220 1.49 28.47 -7.44
C ALA A 220 1.18 29.05 -8.84
N GLY A 221 -0.02 28.82 -9.36
CA GLY A 221 -0.40 29.33 -10.69
C GLY A 221 -1.67 28.78 -11.33
N GLN A 222 -2.26 27.72 -10.83
CA GLN A 222 -3.54 27.24 -11.36
C GLN A 222 -4.70 27.68 -10.44
N ARG A 223 -5.24 28.86 -10.70
CA ARG A 223 -6.54 29.34 -10.22
C ARG A 223 -7.53 29.34 -11.39
#